data_35b85fd7c52fd56530225891c158a475
#
_entry.id   35b85fd7c52fd56530225891c158a475
#
_cell.length_a   1.000
_cell.length_b   1.000
_cell.length_c   1.000
_cell.angle_alpha   90.00
_cell.angle_beta   90.00
_cell.angle_gamma   90.00
#
_symmetry.space_group_name_H-M   'P 1'
#
loop_
_entity.id
_entity.type
_entity.pdbx_description
1 polymer ?
#
loop_
_entity_poly.entity_id
_entity_poly.type
_entity_poly.pdbx_seq_one_letter_code
_entity_poly.pdbx_strand_id
1 'polypeptide(L)'
;MRSTTGWQSTGDGSTALQRVPIERRELRGDDIAVRIDYCGVCHSDLHRIRGAFRDEGALVPGHEFTGTVTATGSGVTAFRPGDRVAVGTLVDSCGVCAMCQAGQENFCYEGATSTYGGVDRIDGTKTKGGYSREYVLREKFAYPLPERLDPAAAAPLMCAGITMWEPLRAEKIGPDSRVAVAGLGGLGHLGVKFAAALGAEVTVLSRTPDKAEDARKLGATDLLVTTDDQQLAAARGRFDLILDTISAAHDLSPLLRLAALDGAVSVLGYPMPTQVQIFDLIYGRKKLTASGTGGRWGTAEMLTFAGEHGITADIELMPSTAVADALDRLDRGDVRYRFVLDLSDLD
;
A
#
# COMPACT_ATOMS: atom_id res chain seq x y z
N MET A 1 -21.03 22.62 -0.91
CA MET A 1 -19.59 22.26 -0.81
C MET A 1 -19.20 22.26 0.64
N ARG A 2 -18.40 21.29 1.07
CA ARG A 2 -17.86 21.15 2.42
C ARG A 2 -16.44 21.68 2.42
N SER A 3 -16.13 22.65 3.26
CA SER A 3 -14.79 23.25 3.36
C SER A 3 -13.94 22.50 4.38
N THR A 4 -12.69 22.24 4.05
CA THR A 4 -11.71 21.61 4.93
C THR A 4 -10.30 22.16 4.63
N THR A 5 -9.31 21.72 5.40
CA THR A 5 -7.93 22.13 5.23
C THR A 5 -7.08 20.93 4.78
N GLY A 6 -6.06 21.16 3.96
CA GLY A 6 -5.13 20.12 3.52
C GLY A 6 -3.78 20.65 3.10
N TRP A 7 -2.85 19.74 2.89
CA TRP A 7 -1.50 19.99 2.39
C TRP A 7 -1.45 19.76 0.88
N GLN A 8 -1.16 20.79 0.12
CA GLN A 8 -1.09 20.76 -1.33
C GLN A 8 0.35 20.96 -1.81
N SER A 9 0.79 20.13 -2.75
CA SER A 9 2.10 20.31 -3.40
C SER A 9 2.14 21.59 -4.23
N THR A 10 3.33 22.16 -4.40
CA THR A 10 3.51 23.37 -5.21
C THR A 10 3.36 23.12 -6.72
N GLY A 11 3.44 21.86 -7.16
CA GLY A 11 3.33 21.49 -8.58
C GLY A 11 4.62 21.67 -9.38
N ASP A 12 5.72 21.99 -8.72
CA ASP A 12 7.07 22.16 -9.30
C ASP A 12 7.96 20.92 -9.17
N GLY A 13 7.40 19.82 -8.63
CA GLY A 13 8.12 18.57 -8.39
C GLY A 13 8.95 18.54 -7.10
N SER A 14 8.95 19.61 -6.32
CA SER A 14 9.57 19.64 -4.99
C SER A 14 8.70 18.94 -3.94
N THR A 15 9.30 18.57 -2.82
CA THR A 15 8.59 18.00 -1.66
C THR A 15 7.89 19.05 -0.80
N ALA A 16 7.96 20.33 -1.19
CA ALA A 16 7.31 21.43 -0.49
C ALA A 16 5.78 21.32 -0.65
N LEU A 17 5.07 21.38 0.48
CA LEU A 17 3.61 21.46 0.52
C LEU A 17 3.18 22.71 1.27
N GLN A 18 2.03 23.25 0.85
CA GLN A 18 1.41 24.41 1.46
C GLN A 18 0.08 24.03 2.09
N ARG A 19 -0.20 24.54 3.27
CA ARG A 19 -1.50 24.42 3.91
C ARG A 19 -2.51 25.31 3.16
N VAL A 20 -3.56 24.70 2.64
CA VAL A 20 -4.57 25.39 1.83
C VAL A 20 -5.99 24.98 2.24
N PRO A 21 -6.97 25.87 2.10
CA PRO A 21 -8.38 25.45 2.13
C PRO A 21 -8.69 24.62 0.89
N ILE A 22 -9.44 23.55 1.07
CA ILE A 22 -9.91 22.70 -0.01
C ILE A 22 -11.41 22.46 0.10
N GLU A 23 -12.07 22.30 -1.03
CA GLU A 23 -13.48 21.98 -1.10
C GLU A 23 -13.67 20.49 -1.36
N ARG A 24 -14.59 19.89 -0.63
CA ARG A 24 -15.14 18.55 -0.87
C ARG A 24 -16.58 18.70 -1.38
N ARG A 25 -17.03 17.73 -2.17
CA ARG A 25 -18.43 17.70 -2.59
C ARG A 25 -19.38 17.50 -1.42
N GLU A 26 -20.64 17.88 -1.61
CA GLU A 26 -21.70 17.48 -0.68
C GLU A 26 -21.89 15.95 -0.70
N LEU A 27 -22.45 15.41 0.37
CA LEU A 27 -22.77 13.99 0.46
C LEU A 27 -23.85 13.62 -0.54
N ARG A 28 -23.58 12.63 -1.35
CA ARG A 28 -24.58 11.91 -2.14
C ARG A 28 -25.24 10.83 -1.27
N GLY A 29 -26.28 10.19 -1.79
CA GLY A 29 -27.03 9.21 -1.00
C GLY A 29 -26.20 8.09 -0.37
N ASP A 30 -25.19 7.59 -1.10
CA ASP A 30 -24.31 6.50 -0.65
C ASP A 30 -22.91 6.96 -0.16
N ASP A 31 -22.76 8.25 0.15
CA ASP A 31 -21.50 8.82 0.63
C ASP A 31 -21.42 8.84 2.15
N ILE A 32 -20.19 8.76 2.64
CA ILE A 32 -19.82 9.13 4.01
C ILE A 32 -18.81 10.27 3.98
N ALA A 33 -18.87 11.13 5.02
CA ALA A 33 -17.79 12.06 5.32
C ALA A 33 -16.93 11.47 6.43
N VAL A 34 -15.63 11.47 6.24
CA VAL A 34 -14.66 10.95 7.20
C VAL A 34 -13.73 12.08 7.62
N ARG A 35 -13.70 12.37 8.93
CA ARG A 35 -12.63 13.15 9.52
C ARG A 35 -11.39 12.25 9.56
N ILE A 36 -10.33 12.66 8.87
CA ILE A 36 -9.10 11.88 8.83
C ILE A 36 -8.30 12.16 10.08
N ASP A 37 -7.97 11.11 10.82
CA ASP A 37 -7.16 11.21 12.02
C ASP A 37 -5.67 10.96 11.70
N TYR A 38 -5.36 9.94 10.88
CA TYR A 38 -4.00 9.58 10.49
C TYR A 38 -3.90 9.25 9.00
N CYS A 39 -2.81 9.67 8.36
CA CYS A 39 -2.51 9.33 6.97
C CYS A 39 -1.05 8.89 6.81
N GLY A 40 -0.84 7.73 6.21
CA GLY A 40 0.51 7.25 5.91
C GLY A 40 1.16 8.03 4.76
N VAL A 41 2.50 7.99 4.72
CA VAL A 41 3.33 8.61 3.68
C VAL A 41 3.98 7.51 2.84
N CYS A 42 3.76 7.56 1.53
CA CYS A 42 4.17 6.53 0.60
C CYS A 42 5.07 7.09 -0.51
N HIS A 43 5.96 6.26 -1.07
CA HIS A 43 6.73 6.60 -2.27
C HIS A 43 5.84 6.96 -3.45
N SER A 44 4.62 6.40 -3.53
CA SER A 44 3.66 6.77 -4.58
C SER A 44 3.24 8.23 -4.50
N ASP A 45 3.16 8.81 -3.29
CA ASP A 45 2.88 10.24 -3.12
C ASP A 45 4.04 11.08 -3.67
N LEU A 46 5.28 10.70 -3.35
CA LEU A 46 6.49 11.35 -3.84
C LEU A 46 6.62 11.26 -5.37
N HIS A 47 6.36 10.08 -5.93
CA HIS A 47 6.37 9.88 -7.39
C HIS A 47 5.35 10.78 -8.10
N ARG A 48 4.14 10.90 -7.56
CA ARG A 48 3.11 11.77 -8.14
C ARG A 48 3.44 13.26 -7.99
N ILE A 49 3.94 13.69 -6.84
CA ILE A 49 4.43 15.07 -6.64
C ILE A 49 5.49 15.43 -7.68
N ARG A 50 6.35 14.46 -8.05
CA ARG A 50 7.40 14.61 -9.07
C ARG A 50 6.92 14.40 -10.51
N GLY A 51 5.62 14.21 -10.73
CA GLY A 51 5.03 14.07 -12.06
C GLY A 51 5.29 12.73 -12.76
N ALA A 52 5.71 11.68 -12.03
CA ALA A 52 6.03 10.36 -12.62
C ALA A 52 4.83 9.72 -13.33
N PHE A 53 3.61 10.03 -12.97
CA PHE A 53 2.37 9.51 -13.57
C PHE A 53 1.63 10.54 -14.44
N ARG A 54 2.33 11.58 -14.93
CA ARG A 54 1.78 12.68 -15.72
C ARG A 54 0.70 13.49 -14.99
N ASP A 55 0.74 13.49 -13.65
CA ASP A 55 -0.05 14.44 -12.87
C ASP A 55 0.50 15.85 -13.11
N GLU A 56 -0.31 16.72 -13.71
CA GLU A 56 0.08 18.10 -13.97
C GLU A 56 -0.43 19.00 -12.85
N GLY A 57 0.49 19.82 -12.30
CA GLY A 57 0.16 20.87 -11.36
C GLY A 57 0.08 20.41 -9.90
N ALA A 58 -0.45 21.30 -9.07
CA ALA A 58 -0.55 21.09 -7.63
C ALA A 58 -1.60 20.03 -7.28
N LEU A 59 -1.28 19.12 -6.37
CA LEU A 59 -2.18 18.06 -5.89
C LEU A 59 -2.16 17.95 -4.36
N VAL A 60 -3.23 17.43 -3.78
CA VAL A 60 -3.28 17.01 -2.37
C VAL A 60 -3.06 15.50 -2.33
N PRO A 61 -1.90 15.02 -1.84
CA PRO A 61 -1.58 13.59 -1.80
C PRO A 61 -2.30 12.85 -0.66
N GLY A 62 -1.87 11.59 -0.41
CA GLY A 62 -2.37 10.72 0.66
C GLY A 62 -3.46 9.76 0.18
N HIS A 63 -3.20 8.46 0.34
CA HIS A 63 -4.08 7.39 -0.16
C HIS A 63 -4.12 6.17 0.77
N GLU A 64 -3.71 6.34 2.01
CA GLU A 64 -3.71 5.29 3.03
C GLU A 64 -4.01 5.94 4.38
N PHE A 65 -5.28 6.05 4.75
CA PHE A 65 -5.65 6.78 5.95
C PHE A 65 -6.71 6.07 6.80
N THR A 66 -6.73 6.44 8.07
CA THR A 66 -7.75 6.07 9.03
C THR A 66 -8.43 7.32 9.58
N GLY A 67 -9.67 7.17 10.00
CA GLY A 67 -10.43 8.29 10.51
C GLY A 67 -11.78 7.87 11.10
N THR A 68 -12.59 8.87 11.41
CA THR A 68 -13.90 8.72 12.03
C THR A 68 -14.97 9.27 11.09
N VAL A 69 -16.04 8.50 10.88
CA VAL A 69 -17.22 8.96 10.13
C VAL A 69 -17.88 10.10 10.87
N THR A 70 -18.10 11.23 10.20
CA THR A 70 -18.73 12.42 10.78
C THR A 70 -20.15 12.66 10.28
N ALA A 71 -20.45 12.21 9.05
CA ALA A 71 -21.78 12.32 8.46
C ALA A 71 -21.99 11.22 7.42
N THR A 72 -23.25 10.89 7.15
CA THR A 72 -23.68 9.89 6.19
C THR A 72 -24.76 10.43 5.27
N GLY A 73 -24.74 9.99 4.01
CA GLY A 73 -25.82 10.21 3.06
C GLY A 73 -27.06 9.38 3.43
N SER A 74 -28.21 9.73 2.85
CA SER A 74 -29.51 9.15 3.22
C SER A 74 -29.67 7.66 2.89
N GLY A 75 -28.84 7.11 2.02
CA GLY A 75 -28.86 5.69 1.61
C GLY A 75 -27.74 4.86 2.23
N VAL A 76 -26.88 5.44 3.06
CA VAL A 76 -25.81 4.72 3.76
C VAL A 76 -26.38 3.74 4.77
N THR A 77 -25.90 2.52 4.74
CA THR A 77 -26.36 1.44 5.62
C THR A 77 -25.22 0.76 6.39
N ALA A 78 -24.00 0.86 5.92
CA ALA A 78 -22.85 0.16 6.50
C ALA A 78 -22.18 0.94 7.63
N PHE A 79 -22.37 2.25 7.70
CA PHE A 79 -21.71 3.12 8.67
C PHE A 79 -22.66 4.15 9.31
N ARG A 80 -22.27 4.61 10.48
CA ARG A 80 -22.91 5.72 11.21
C ARG A 80 -21.85 6.70 11.73
N PRO A 81 -22.21 7.96 12.05
CA PRO A 81 -21.30 8.89 12.70
C PRO A 81 -20.71 8.30 14.00
N GLY A 82 -19.39 8.43 14.14
CA GLY A 82 -18.61 7.84 15.22
C GLY A 82 -17.89 6.54 14.89
N ASP A 83 -18.25 5.84 13.80
CA ASP A 83 -17.57 4.63 13.39
C ASP A 83 -16.14 4.93 12.89
N ARG A 84 -15.17 4.10 13.29
CA ARG A 84 -13.79 4.20 12.83
C ARG A 84 -13.63 3.43 11.53
N VAL A 85 -12.98 4.06 10.56
CA VAL A 85 -12.80 3.50 9.22
C VAL A 85 -11.36 3.63 8.73
N ALA A 86 -11.00 2.75 7.79
CA ALA A 86 -9.79 2.84 6.99
C ALA A 86 -10.17 3.03 5.52
N VAL A 87 -9.38 3.82 4.78
CA VAL A 87 -9.59 4.13 3.36
C VAL A 87 -8.26 4.01 2.61
N GLY A 88 -8.31 3.38 1.45
CA GLY A 88 -7.13 3.07 0.66
C GLY A 88 -7.01 3.85 -0.64
N THR A 89 -6.34 3.22 -1.59
CA THR A 89 -5.94 3.81 -2.86
C THR A 89 -7.10 4.11 -3.81
N LEU A 90 -8.26 3.48 -3.61
CA LEU A 90 -9.44 3.57 -4.48
C LEU A 90 -10.65 4.09 -3.72
N VAL A 91 -11.42 4.96 -4.35
CA VAL A 91 -12.64 5.58 -3.78
C VAL A 91 -13.87 5.44 -4.65
N ASP A 92 -13.72 4.97 -5.91
CA ASP A 92 -14.83 4.61 -6.79
C ASP A 92 -14.39 3.68 -7.94
N SER A 93 -15.37 3.03 -8.57
CA SER A 93 -15.24 2.23 -9.77
C SER A 93 -16.58 2.17 -10.51
N CYS A 94 -16.65 1.62 -11.75
CA CYS A 94 -17.93 1.50 -12.46
C CYS A 94 -18.95 0.60 -11.75
N GLY A 95 -18.48 -0.37 -10.94
CA GLY A 95 -19.32 -1.26 -10.15
C GLY A 95 -20.03 -2.38 -10.94
N VAL A 96 -19.99 -2.37 -12.28
CA VAL A 96 -20.80 -3.26 -13.14
C VAL A 96 -19.97 -4.14 -14.05
N CYS A 97 -18.72 -3.84 -14.34
CA CYS A 97 -17.87 -4.70 -15.17
C CYS A 97 -17.46 -5.97 -14.43
N ALA A 98 -16.98 -6.97 -15.17
CA ALA A 98 -16.62 -8.28 -14.61
C ALA A 98 -15.58 -8.16 -13.47
N MET A 99 -14.62 -7.24 -13.58
CA MET A 99 -13.61 -7.01 -12.54
C MET A 99 -14.25 -6.47 -11.25
N CYS A 100 -15.14 -5.47 -11.36
CA CYS A 100 -15.84 -4.92 -10.20
C CYS A 100 -16.75 -5.96 -9.54
N GLN A 101 -17.44 -6.80 -10.33
CA GLN A 101 -18.30 -7.88 -9.82
C GLN A 101 -17.49 -9.00 -9.15
N ALA A 102 -16.22 -9.17 -9.55
CA ALA A 102 -15.28 -10.11 -8.91
C ALA A 102 -14.57 -9.51 -7.67
N GLY A 103 -14.94 -8.29 -7.23
CA GLY A 103 -14.27 -7.61 -6.12
C GLY A 103 -12.85 -7.15 -6.43
N GLN A 104 -12.52 -7.03 -7.72
CA GLN A 104 -11.21 -6.60 -8.25
C GLN A 104 -11.33 -5.22 -8.89
N GLU A 105 -11.85 -4.26 -8.15
CA GLU A 105 -12.13 -2.90 -8.63
C GLU A 105 -10.87 -2.16 -9.07
N ASN A 106 -9.70 -2.51 -8.53
CA ASN A 106 -8.39 -2.04 -8.97
C ASN A 106 -8.12 -2.31 -10.46
N PHE A 107 -8.76 -3.32 -11.04
CA PHE A 107 -8.72 -3.67 -12.47
C PHE A 107 -10.00 -3.28 -13.23
N CYS A 108 -10.77 -2.33 -12.73
CA CYS A 108 -12.00 -1.86 -13.38
C CYS A 108 -11.73 -1.51 -14.85
N TYR A 109 -12.52 -2.06 -15.77
CA TYR A 109 -12.31 -1.85 -17.22
C TYR A 109 -12.51 -0.39 -17.67
N GLU A 110 -13.26 0.40 -16.90
CA GLU A 110 -13.42 1.82 -17.12
C GLU A 110 -12.42 2.68 -16.30
N GLY A 111 -11.44 2.04 -15.68
CA GLY A 111 -10.55 2.67 -14.71
C GLY A 111 -11.20 2.87 -13.35
N ALA A 112 -10.52 2.54 -12.27
CA ALA A 112 -10.94 2.89 -10.92
C ALA A 112 -10.61 4.36 -10.61
N THR A 113 -11.39 5.00 -9.73
CA THR A 113 -11.10 6.35 -9.25
C THR A 113 -10.15 6.27 -8.07
N SER A 114 -8.96 6.83 -8.23
CA SER A 114 -7.96 6.93 -7.17
C SER A 114 -8.35 7.95 -6.11
N THR A 115 -7.85 7.76 -4.89
CA THR A 115 -8.08 8.64 -3.74
C THR A 115 -7.62 10.07 -3.99
N TYR A 116 -6.57 10.28 -4.80
CA TYR A 116 -6.18 11.58 -5.34
C TYR A 116 -5.66 11.44 -6.78
N GLY A 117 -5.67 12.54 -7.52
CA GLY A 117 -5.31 12.55 -8.96
C GLY A 117 -6.27 11.74 -9.83
N GLY A 118 -7.35 11.20 -9.27
CA GLY A 118 -8.45 10.59 -10.00
C GLY A 118 -9.50 11.63 -10.43
N VAL A 119 -10.53 11.13 -11.12
CA VAL A 119 -11.67 11.95 -11.56
C VAL A 119 -12.96 11.35 -11.01
N ASP A 120 -13.75 12.13 -10.32
CA ASP A 120 -15.09 11.74 -9.86
C ASP A 120 -15.96 11.38 -11.08
N ARG A 121 -16.58 10.20 -11.03
CA ARG A 121 -17.32 9.62 -12.16
C ARG A 121 -18.65 10.33 -12.45
N ILE A 122 -19.15 11.14 -11.52
CA ILE A 122 -20.46 11.79 -11.62
C ILE A 122 -20.32 13.26 -12.05
N ASP A 123 -19.43 14.02 -11.40
CA ASP A 123 -19.30 15.46 -11.63
C ASP A 123 -17.98 15.87 -12.31
N GLY A 124 -17.07 14.94 -12.56
CA GLY A 124 -15.83 15.19 -13.27
C GLY A 124 -14.76 15.95 -12.45
N THR A 125 -14.99 16.20 -11.16
CA THR A 125 -14.00 16.88 -10.31
C THR A 125 -12.79 16.00 -10.04
N LYS A 126 -11.60 16.61 -9.93
CA LYS A 126 -10.39 15.89 -9.54
C LYS A 126 -10.44 15.53 -8.05
N THR A 127 -10.12 14.28 -7.73
CA THR A 127 -10.02 13.82 -6.34
C THR A 127 -8.78 14.42 -5.67
N LYS A 128 -8.93 14.74 -4.39
CA LYS A 128 -7.88 15.28 -3.51
C LYS A 128 -7.68 14.31 -2.36
N GLY A 129 -6.43 14.03 -1.99
CA GLY A 129 -6.07 12.94 -1.07
C GLY A 129 -6.28 13.17 0.41
N GLY A 130 -5.72 12.25 1.16
CA GLY A 130 -5.85 12.16 2.61
C GLY A 130 -4.90 13.05 3.40
N TYR A 131 -4.00 13.81 2.76
CA TYR A 131 -3.27 14.86 3.48
C TYR A 131 -4.18 16.06 3.73
N SER A 132 -5.34 15.79 4.30
CA SER A 132 -6.40 16.76 4.58
C SER A 132 -7.25 16.29 5.74
N ARG A 133 -7.97 17.22 6.38
CA ARG A 133 -8.74 16.91 7.58
C ARG A 133 -10.04 16.17 7.31
N GLU A 134 -10.64 16.30 6.13
CA GLU A 134 -11.89 15.61 5.77
C GLU A 134 -11.77 14.96 4.39
N TYR A 135 -12.41 13.80 4.23
CA TYR A 135 -12.63 13.13 2.95
C TYR A 135 -14.11 12.74 2.79
N VAL A 136 -14.61 12.84 1.55
CA VAL A 136 -15.97 12.37 1.19
C VAL A 136 -15.84 11.29 0.13
N LEU A 137 -16.39 10.11 0.41
CA LEU A 137 -16.33 8.96 -0.49
C LEU A 137 -17.57 8.09 -0.36
N ARG A 138 -17.78 7.21 -1.33
CA ARG A 138 -18.84 6.21 -1.27
C ARG A 138 -18.55 5.19 -0.17
N GLU A 139 -19.57 4.85 0.65
CA GLU A 139 -19.42 3.93 1.78
C GLU A 139 -18.75 2.60 1.42
N LYS A 140 -18.98 2.09 0.21
CA LYS A 140 -18.44 0.81 -0.24
C LYS A 140 -16.91 0.76 -0.40
N PHE A 141 -16.22 1.91 -0.38
CA PHE A 141 -14.76 2.01 -0.44
C PHE A 141 -14.13 2.41 0.90
N ALA A 142 -14.93 2.48 1.96
CA ALA A 142 -14.46 2.56 3.33
C ALA A 142 -14.56 1.17 3.98
N TYR A 143 -13.66 0.90 4.90
CA TYR A 143 -13.59 -0.38 5.61
C TYR A 143 -13.67 -0.15 7.10
N PRO A 144 -14.47 -0.94 7.86
CA PRO A 144 -14.42 -0.88 9.31
C PRO A 144 -13.00 -1.13 9.81
N LEU A 145 -12.49 -0.24 10.64
CA LEU A 145 -11.18 -0.43 11.26
C LEU A 145 -11.32 -1.40 12.43
N PRO A 146 -10.62 -2.55 12.43
CA PRO A 146 -10.66 -3.49 13.55
C PRO A 146 -10.26 -2.81 14.88
N GLU A 147 -11.04 -3.02 15.94
CA GLU A 147 -10.87 -2.34 17.22
C GLU A 147 -9.50 -2.57 17.87
N ARG A 148 -8.89 -3.73 17.62
CA ARG A 148 -7.59 -4.12 18.18
C ARG A 148 -6.40 -3.41 17.51
N LEU A 149 -6.60 -2.82 16.34
CA LEU A 149 -5.51 -2.15 15.63
C LEU A 149 -5.39 -0.70 16.10
N ASP A 150 -4.16 -0.28 16.33
CA ASP A 150 -3.84 1.14 16.49
C ASP A 150 -4.14 1.89 15.19
N PRO A 151 -4.96 2.95 15.20
CA PRO A 151 -5.37 3.63 13.97
C PRO A 151 -4.21 4.24 13.18
N ALA A 152 -3.19 4.77 13.85
CA ALA A 152 -2.03 5.34 13.17
C ALA A 152 -1.23 4.24 12.48
N ALA A 153 -0.94 3.15 13.18
CA ALA A 153 -0.16 2.03 12.64
C ALA A 153 -0.94 1.19 11.60
N ALA A 154 -2.28 1.30 11.58
CA ALA A 154 -3.14 0.64 10.59
C ALA A 154 -3.25 1.42 9.26
N ALA A 155 -3.04 2.73 9.25
CA ALA A 155 -3.16 3.53 8.03
C ALA A 155 -2.32 2.98 6.87
N PRO A 156 -1.03 2.60 7.03
CA PRO A 156 -0.24 2.04 5.95
C PRO A 156 -0.71 0.68 5.43
N LEU A 157 -1.56 -0.05 6.16
CA LEU A 157 -2.14 -1.30 5.67
C LEU A 157 -2.97 -1.07 4.40
N MET A 158 -3.54 0.13 4.25
CA MET A 158 -4.43 0.48 3.14
C MET A 158 -3.71 0.69 1.81
N CYS A 159 -2.38 0.69 1.80
CA CYS A 159 -1.53 0.68 0.61
C CYS A 159 -0.52 -0.46 0.69
N ALA A 160 0.48 -0.35 1.59
CA ALA A 160 1.53 -1.33 1.72
C ALA A 160 0.99 -2.72 2.16
N GLY A 161 0.03 -2.76 3.08
CA GLY A 161 -0.57 -4.00 3.56
C GLY A 161 -1.27 -4.77 2.45
N ILE A 162 -2.21 -4.13 1.75
CA ILE A 162 -2.96 -4.78 0.66
C ILE A 162 -2.05 -5.15 -0.52
N THR A 163 -1.03 -4.36 -0.81
CA THR A 163 -0.05 -4.67 -1.86
C THR A 163 0.71 -5.97 -1.56
N MET A 164 1.05 -6.21 -0.29
CA MET A 164 1.71 -7.45 0.14
C MET A 164 0.75 -8.62 0.28
N TRP A 165 -0.51 -8.35 0.67
CA TRP A 165 -1.54 -9.37 0.86
C TRP A 165 -1.99 -10.04 -0.45
N GLU A 166 -2.19 -9.27 -1.52
CA GLU A 166 -2.70 -9.77 -2.79
C GLU A 166 -1.88 -10.93 -3.38
N PRO A 167 -0.53 -10.87 -3.51
CA PRO A 167 0.24 -12.00 -4.01
C PRO A 167 0.26 -13.18 -3.04
N LEU A 168 0.26 -12.96 -1.72
CA LEU A 168 0.17 -14.03 -0.73
C LEU A 168 -1.14 -14.81 -0.87
N ARG A 169 -2.25 -14.09 -1.04
CA ARG A 169 -3.57 -14.67 -1.27
C ARG A 169 -3.66 -15.37 -2.64
N ALA A 170 -3.16 -14.73 -3.70
CA ALA A 170 -3.22 -15.27 -5.07
C ALA A 170 -2.44 -16.58 -5.21
N GLU A 171 -1.27 -16.68 -4.59
CA GLU A 171 -0.44 -17.90 -4.58
C GLU A 171 -0.82 -18.88 -3.43
N LYS A 172 -1.88 -18.58 -2.66
CA LYS A 172 -2.43 -19.44 -1.59
C LYS A 172 -1.38 -19.82 -0.55
N ILE A 173 -0.60 -18.84 -0.10
CA ILE A 173 0.46 -19.04 0.89
C ILE A 173 -0.12 -19.52 2.22
N GLY A 174 0.53 -20.51 2.83
CA GLY A 174 0.16 -21.14 4.09
C GLY A 174 1.34 -21.85 4.76
N PRO A 175 1.08 -22.74 5.76
CA PRO A 175 2.12 -23.32 6.65
C PRO A 175 3.24 -24.09 5.94
N ASP A 176 2.97 -24.69 4.79
CA ASP A 176 3.97 -25.47 4.03
C ASP A 176 4.71 -24.62 2.98
N SER A 177 4.42 -23.32 2.91
CA SER A 177 4.97 -22.43 1.90
C SER A 177 6.30 -21.83 2.36
N ARG A 178 7.21 -21.65 1.41
CA ARG A 178 8.50 -20.94 1.59
C ARG A 178 8.45 -19.62 0.84
N VAL A 179 8.43 -18.55 1.57
CA VAL A 179 8.31 -17.19 1.02
C VAL A 179 9.61 -16.44 1.19
N ALA A 180 10.09 -15.80 0.11
CA ALA A 180 11.16 -14.83 0.21
C ALA A 180 10.64 -13.40 0.08
N VAL A 181 11.22 -12.47 0.84
CA VAL A 181 10.93 -11.03 0.75
C VAL A 181 12.20 -10.30 0.36
N ALA A 182 12.26 -9.81 -0.86
CA ALA A 182 13.40 -9.03 -1.37
C ALA A 182 13.22 -7.56 -1.00
N GLY A 183 14.10 -7.08 -0.12
CA GLY A 183 14.03 -5.74 0.46
C GLY A 183 13.22 -5.68 1.77
N LEU A 184 13.82 -5.08 2.79
CA LEU A 184 13.18 -4.87 4.09
C LEU A 184 12.99 -3.37 4.31
N GLY A 185 11.93 -2.84 3.75
CA GLY A 185 11.49 -1.44 3.81
C GLY A 185 10.00 -1.34 4.11
N GLY A 186 9.37 -0.23 3.67
CA GLY A 186 7.96 0.06 3.94
C GLY A 186 6.94 -0.98 3.44
N LEU A 187 7.25 -1.71 2.37
CA LEU A 187 6.47 -2.86 1.89
C LEU A 187 6.95 -4.16 2.57
N GLY A 188 8.25 -4.43 2.49
CA GLY A 188 8.81 -5.73 2.88
C GLY A 188 8.57 -6.10 4.33
N HIS A 189 8.59 -5.15 5.29
CA HIS A 189 8.32 -5.46 6.70
C HIS A 189 6.91 -6.01 6.92
N LEU A 190 5.90 -5.47 6.19
CA LEU A 190 4.53 -6.01 6.22
C LEU A 190 4.44 -7.37 5.51
N GLY A 191 5.17 -7.55 4.39
CA GLY A 191 5.25 -8.83 3.71
C GLY A 191 5.78 -9.95 4.61
N VAL A 192 6.83 -9.67 5.40
CA VAL A 192 7.34 -10.61 6.41
C VAL A 192 6.27 -10.91 7.46
N LYS A 193 5.64 -9.88 8.05
CA LYS A 193 4.59 -10.06 9.08
C LYS A 193 3.41 -10.89 8.57
N PHE A 194 2.88 -10.59 7.38
CA PHE A 194 1.75 -11.33 6.82
C PHE A 194 2.12 -12.78 6.47
N ALA A 195 3.26 -13.00 5.80
CA ALA A 195 3.69 -14.35 5.43
C ALA A 195 3.96 -15.22 6.67
N ALA A 196 4.61 -14.66 7.70
CA ALA A 196 4.84 -15.36 8.97
C ALA A 196 3.53 -15.69 9.69
N ALA A 197 2.56 -14.76 9.72
CA ALA A 197 1.25 -14.98 10.34
C ALA A 197 0.40 -16.02 9.59
N LEU A 198 0.61 -16.18 8.27
CA LEU A 198 0.03 -17.28 7.47
C LEU A 198 0.71 -18.63 7.75
N GLY A 199 1.76 -18.66 8.56
CA GLY A 199 2.51 -19.87 8.95
C GLY A 199 3.63 -20.25 7.98
N ALA A 200 3.94 -19.45 6.97
CA ALA A 200 4.99 -19.74 6.00
C ALA A 200 6.40 -19.65 6.62
N GLU A 201 7.34 -20.41 6.05
CA GLU A 201 8.77 -20.20 6.29
C GLU A 201 9.23 -18.95 5.52
N VAL A 202 9.66 -17.91 6.24
CA VAL A 202 9.96 -16.61 5.63
C VAL A 202 11.46 -16.35 5.65
N THR A 203 12.04 -16.07 4.45
CA THR A 203 13.43 -15.65 4.28
C THR A 203 13.48 -14.21 3.75
N VAL A 204 14.22 -13.33 4.42
CA VAL A 204 14.49 -11.98 3.88
C VAL A 204 15.70 -12.04 2.96
N LEU A 205 15.59 -11.47 1.76
CA LEU A 205 16.69 -11.28 0.83
C LEU A 205 17.28 -9.88 1.03
N SER A 206 18.53 -9.77 1.46
CA SER A 206 19.21 -8.51 1.75
C SER A 206 20.63 -8.48 1.15
N ARG A 207 21.11 -7.29 0.79
CA ARG A 207 22.49 -7.12 0.31
C ARG A 207 23.55 -7.30 1.43
N THR A 208 23.13 -7.09 2.68
CA THR A 208 24.01 -7.18 3.85
C THR A 208 23.33 -7.96 4.97
N PRO A 209 24.06 -8.55 5.91
CA PRO A 209 23.50 -9.26 7.07
C PRO A 209 22.92 -8.34 8.15
N ASP A 210 23.14 -7.02 8.08
CA ASP A 210 22.82 -6.08 9.16
C ASP A 210 21.34 -6.03 9.54
N LYS A 211 20.46 -6.49 8.62
CA LYS A 211 19.02 -6.54 8.83
C LYS A 211 18.51 -7.84 9.45
N ALA A 212 19.40 -8.77 9.82
CA ALA A 212 19.01 -10.10 10.29
C ALA A 212 18.19 -10.04 11.60
N GLU A 213 18.58 -9.16 12.52
CA GLU A 213 17.86 -9.00 13.79
C GLU A 213 16.46 -8.40 13.56
N ASP A 214 16.36 -7.36 12.73
CA ASP A 214 15.08 -6.74 12.38
C ASP A 214 14.17 -7.73 11.64
N ALA A 215 14.71 -8.49 10.69
CA ALA A 215 13.97 -9.53 9.97
C ALA A 215 13.38 -10.56 10.94
N ARG A 216 14.17 -11.03 11.92
CA ARG A 216 13.71 -12.00 12.93
C ARG A 216 12.63 -11.41 13.83
N LYS A 217 12.75 -10.15 14.26
CA LYS A 217 11.72 -9.47 15.07
C LYS A 217 10.37 -9.35 14.33
N LEU A 218 10.41 -9.25 13.00
CA LEU A 218 9.22 -9.19 12.15
C LEU A 218 8.61 -10.57 11.87
N GLY A 219 9.30 -11.67 12.21
CA GLY A 219 8.82 -13.04 12.04
C GLY A 219 9.54 -13.85 10.95
N ALA A 220 10.61 -13.32 10.33
CA ALA A 220 11.40 -14.10 9.39
C ALA A 220 12.21 -15.19 10.13
N THR A 221 12.32 -16.36 9.51
CA THR A 221 13.09 -17.49 10.01
C THR A 221 14.55 -17.43 9.59
N ASP A 222 14.83 -16.73 8.46
CA ASP A 222 16.16 -16.70 7.85
C ASP A 222 16.42 -15.36 7.12
N LEU A 223 17.69 -15.06 6.87
CA LEU A 223 18.13 -13.97 6.00
C LEU A 223 19.22 -14.50 5.06
N LEU A 224 19.00 -14.30 3.75
CA LEU A 224 19.93 -14.65 2.70
C LEU A 224 20.63 -13.40 2.18
N VAL A 225 21.96 -13.39 2.15
CA VAL A 225 22.77 -12.28 1.65
C VAL A 225 22.91 -12.40 0.13
N THR A 226 22.27 -11.49 -0.61
CA THR A 226 22.21 -11.55 -2.08
C THR A 226 23.50 -11.17 -2.79
N THR A 227 24.52 -10.72 -2.07
CA THR A 227 25.89 -10.48 -2.59
C THR A 227 26.80 -11.69 -2.36
N ASP A 228 26.29 -12.77 -1.77
CA ASP A 228 27.03 -14.02 -1.53
C ASP A 228 26.56 -15.08 -2.54
N ASP A 229 27.39 -15.34 -3.54
CA ASP A 229 27.09 -16.30 -4.61
C ASP A 229 26.89 -17.73 -4.08
N GLN A 230 27.54 -18.11 -2.98
CA GLN A 230 27.38 -19.44 -2.39
C GLN A 230 26.00 -19.60 -1.74
N GLN A 231 25.53 -18.57 -1.02
CA GLN A 231 24.18 -18.56 -0.46
C GLN A 231 23.11 -18.58 -1.55
N LEU A 232 23.28 -17.78 -2.63
CA LEU A 232 22.38 -17.78 -3.77
C LEU A 232 22.33 -19.15 -4.45
N ALA A 233 23.48 -19.77 -4.66
CA ALA A 233 23.55 -21.09 -5.29
C ALA A 233 22.86 -22.17 -4.43
N ALA A 234 23.05 -22.14 -3.12
CA ALA A 234 22.42 -23.06 -2.17
C ALA A 234 20.89 -22.88 -2.09
N ALA A 235 20.40 -21.68 -2.32
CA ALA A 235 18.96 -21.35 -2.27
C ALA A 235 18.24 -21.50 -3.62
N ARG A 236 18.91 -22.01 -4.67
CA ARG A 236 18.31 -22.18 -6.00
C ARG A 236 17.08 -23.09 -5.95
N GLY A 237 15.95 -22.59 -6.48
CA GLY A 237 14.70 -23.34 -6.55
C GLY A 237 14.03 -23.55 -5.18
N ARG A 238 14.32 -22.70 -4.19
CA ARG A 238 13.84 -22.88 -2.80
C ARG A 238 12.44 -22.32 -2.58
N PHE A 239 12.08 -21.16 -3.19
CA PHE A 239 10.93 -20.38 -2.75
C PHE A 239 9.70 -20.58 -3.64
N ASP A 240 8.55 -20.79 -3.02
CA ASP A 240 7.25 -20.91 -3.69
C ASP A 240 6.75 -19.52 -4.14
N LEU A 241 7.03 -18.47 -3.35
CA LEU A 241 6.77 -17.07 -3.70
C LEU A 241 7.93 -16.17 -3.29
N ILE A 242 8.30 -15.27 -4.18
CA ILE A 242 9.24 -14.19 -3.90
C ILE A 242 8.51 -12.86 -4.06
N LEU A 243 8.44 -12.08 -2.99
CA LEU A 243 7.87 -10.73 -2.96
C LEU A 243 9.01 -9.73 -3.21
N ASP A 244 9.07 -9.18 -4.42
CA ASP A 244 10.09 -8.21 -4.78
C ASP A 244 9.61 -6.79 -4.51
N THR A 245 10.12 -6.18 -3.44
CA THR A 245 9.77 -4.82 -3.01
C THR A 245 10.82 -3.77 -3.38
N ILE A 246 11.79 -4.15 -4.21
CA ILE A 246 12.89 -3.26 -4.61
C ILE A 246 12.41 -2.31 -5.69
N SER A 247 12.48 -1.00 -5.44
CA SER A 247 12.07 0.03 -6.41
C SER A 247 13.20 0.49 -7.35
N ALA A 248 14.46 0.23 -7.00
CA ALA A 248 15.59 0.52 -7.88
C ALA A 248 15.61 -0.45 -9.08
N ALA A 249 16.04 0.03 -10.24
CA ALA A 249 16.21 -0.80 -11.41
C ALA A 249 17.20 -1.96 -11.14
N HIS A 250 16.77 -3.19 -11.41
CA HIS A 250 17.58 -4.40 -11.21
C HIS A 250 17.15 -5.54 -12.17
N ASP A 251 18.01 -6.55 -12.31
CA ASP A 251 17.69 -7.79 -13.04
C ASP A 251 16.86 -8.72 -12.15
N LEU A 252 15.72 -9.19 -12.65
CA LEU A 252 14.85 -10.13 -11.93
C LEU A 252 15.31 -11.59 -12.10
N SER A 253 16.23 -11.88 -13.00
CA SER A 253 16.69 -13.24 -13.30
C SER A 253 17.30 -13.94 -12.08
N PRO A 254 18.08 -13.27 -11.21
CA PRO A 254 18.53 -13.87 -9.95
C PRO A 254 17.39 -14.33 -9.05
N LEU A 255 16.33 -13.52 -8.91
CA LEU A 255 15.15 -13.89 -8.12
C LEU A 255 14.41 -15.07 -8.72
N LEU A 256 14.22 -15.08 -10.05
CA LEU A 256 13.63 -16.21 -10.77
C LEU A 256 14.40 -17.52 -10.54
N ARG A 257 15.72 -17.47 -10.46
CA ARG A 257 16.54 -18.67 -10.18
C ARG A 257 16.31 -19.22 -8.76
N LEU A 258 15.94 -18.37 -7.79
CA LEU A 258 15.59 -18.78 -6.44
C LEU A 258 14.18 -19.36 -6.33
N ALA A 259 13.26 -19.02 -7.26
CA ALA A 259 11.91 -19.56 -7.28
C ALA A 259 11.89 -21.06 -7.58
N ALA A 260 11.02 -21.78 -6.87
CA ALA A 260 10.82 -23.23 -7.01
C ALA A 260 10.13 -23.61 -8.32
N LEU A 261 9.93 -24.91 -8.56
CA LEU A 261 9.07 -25.40 -9.64
C LEU A 261 7.66 -24.83 -9.44
N ASP A 262 7.09 -24.23 -10.50
CA ASP A 262 5.80 -23.53 -10.50
C ASP A 262 5.74 -22.30 -9.55
N GLY A 263 6.86 -21.92 -8.94
CA GLY A 263 6.95 -20.77 -8.05
C GLY A 263 6.80 -19.43 -8.77
N ALA A 264 6.53 -18.39 -8.00
CA ALA A 264 6.26 -17.05 -8.51
C ALA A 264 7.26 -16.01 -7.97
N VAL A 265 7.61 -15.04 -8.83
CA VAL A 265 8.19 -13.76 -8.43
C VAL A 265 7.12 -12.69 -8.64
N SER A 266 6.70 -12.02 -7.57
CA SER A 266 5.75 -10.91 -7.63
C SER A 266 6.48 -9.58 -7.46
N VAL A 267 6.44 -8.75 -8.50
CA VAL A 267 7.07 -7.43 -8.53
C VAL A 267 6.11 -6.42 -7.90
N LEU A 268 6.52 -5.81 -6.80
CA LEU A 268 5.71 -4.90 -5.96
C LEU A 268 6.33 -3.50 -5.85
N GLY A 269 7.66 -3.41 -6.07
CA GLY A 269 8.32 -2.13 -6.33
C GLY A 269 8.04 -1.64 -7.75
N TYR A 270 8.65 -0.54 -8.14
CA TYR A 270 8.59 -0.02 -9.51
C TYR A 270 10.00 0.00 -10.14
N PRO A 271 10.64 -1.18 -10.33
CA PRO A 271 11.98 -1.25 -10.90
C PRO A 271 11.89 -0.95 -12.40
N MET A 272 12.20 0.27 -12.82
CA MET A 272 12.18 0.65 -14.23
C MET A 272 13.50 1.31 -14.64
N PRO A 273 14.14 0.81 -15.71
CA PRO A 273 13.81 -0.41 -16.46
C PRO A 273 14.20 -1.68 -15.71
N THR A 274 13.55 -2.80 -16.03
CA THR A 274 13.90 -4.12 -15.51
C THR A 274 14.22 -5.10 -16.63
N GLN A 275 14.97 -6.16 -16.32
CA GLN A 275 15.37 -7.20 -17.28
C GLN A 275 14.96 -8.59 -16.76
N VAL A 276 14.65 -9.48 -17.69
CA VAL A 276 14.31 -10.88 -17.42
C VAL A 276 14.92 -11.77 -18.50
N GLN A 277 15.66 -12.80 -18.10
CA GLN A 277 16.08 -13.85 -19.01
C GLN A 277 14.97 -14.89 -19.14
N ILE A 278 14.42 -15.06 -20.33
CA ILE A 278 13.26 -15.93 -20.56
C ILE A 278 13.52 -17.40 -20.15
N PHE A 279 14.76 -17.87 -20.24
CA PHE A 279 15.12 -19.22 -19.80
C PHE A 279 14.95 -19.41 -18.30
N ASP A 280 15.10 -18.36 -17.47
CA ASP A 280 14.88 -18.45 -16.03
C ASP A 280 13.40 -18.64 -15.66
N LEU A 281 12.47 -18.28 -16.56
CA LEU A 281 11.03 -18.62 -16.47
C LEU A 281 10.76 -20.06 -16.96
N ILE A 282 11.37 -20.45 -18.09
CA ILE A 282 11.15 -21.78 -18.69
C ILE A 282 11.62 -22.88 -17.74
N TYR A 283 12.82 -22.75 -17.18
CA TYR A 283 13.34 -23.73 -16.23
C TYR A 283 12.61 -23.66 -14.89
N GLY A 284 11.61 -24.55 -14.73
CA GLY A 284 10.79 -24.65 -13.53
C GLY A 284 9.38 -24.09 -13.71
N ARG A 285 8.92 -23.76 -14.96
CA ARG A 285 7.57 -23.22 -15.26
C ARG A 285 7.19 -22.05 -14.35
N LYS A 286 8.13 -21.15 -14.09
CA LYS A 286 7.98 -20.10 -13.10
C LYS A 286 7.06 -18.99 -13.59
N LYS A 287 6.46 -18.29 -12.64
CA LYS A 287 5.58 -17.17 -12.91
C LYS A 287 6.29 -15.85 -12.60
N LEU A 288 6.08 -14.85 -13.43
CA LEU A 288 6.38 -13.45 -13.13
C LEU A 288 5.05 -12.71 -13.04
N THR A 289 4.76 -12.17 -11.88
CA THR A 289 3.51 -11.46 -11.58
C THR A 289 3.82 -10.07 -11.03
N ALA A 290 2.80 -9.24 -10.89
CA ALA A 290 2.91 -7.94 -10.27
C ALA A 290 1.63 -7.59 -9.51
N SER A 291 1.76 -6.79 -8.46
CA SER A 291 0.64 -6.22 -7.72
C SER A 291 0.99 -4.81 -7.26
N GLY A 292 0.04 -3.91 -7.18
CA GLY A 292 0.26 -2.54 -6.72
C GLY A 292 -0.79 -2.06 -5.72
N THR A 293 -1.90 -2.77 -5.63
CA THR A 293 -3.01 -2.56 -4.70
C THR A 293 -3.97 -3.73 -4.85
N GLY A 294 -5.05 -3.77 -4.07
CA GLY A 294 -6.08 -4.80 -4.18
C GLY A 294 -7.48 -4.23 -4.39
N GLY A 295 -8.41 -5.12 -4.76
CA GLY A 295 -9.82 -4.84 -4.82
C GLY A 295 -10.47 -4.84 -3.43
N ARG A 296 -11.76 -4.51 -3.40
CA ARG A 296 -12.51 -4.35 -2.13
C ARG A 296 -12.51 -5.61 -1.28
N TRP A 297 -12.72 -6.77 -1.88
CA TRP A 297 -12.79 -8.02 -1.11
C TRP A 297 -11.45 -8.38 -0.49
N GLY A 298 -10.36 -8.30 -1.26
CA GLY A 298 -9.01 -8.55 -0.74
C GLY A 298 -8.60 -7.56 0.34
N THR A 299 -9.00 -6.29 0.23
CA THR A 299 -8.73 -5.27 1.25
C THR A 299 -9.49 -5.55 2.55
N ALA A 300 -10.76 -5.93 2.47
CA ALA A 300 -11.56 -6.30 3.65
C ALA A 300 -11.00 -7.57 4.34
N GLU A 301 -10.64 -8.58 3.55
CA GLU A 301 -10.00 -9.81 4.03
C GLU A 301 -8.67 -9.52 4.73
N MET A 302 -7.80 -8.71 4.12
CA MET A 302 -6.53 -8.28 4.69
C MET A 302 -6.70 -7.57 6.05
N LEU A 303 -7.66 -6.62 6.14
CA LEU A 303 -7.92 -5.92 7.42
C LEU A 303 -8.46 -6.84 8.50
N THR A 304 -9.35 -7.77 8.14
CA THR A 304 -9.87 -8.78 9.07
C THR A 304 -8.72 -9.63 9.60
N PHE A 305 -7.89 -10.18 8.72
CA PHE A 305 -6.72 -10.98 9.08
C PHE A 305 -5.74 -10.18 9.94
N ALA A 306 -5.44 -8.94 9.55
CA ALA A 306 -4.57 -8.05 10.33
C ALA A 306 -5.12 -7.81 11.75
N GLY A 307 -6.45 -7.60 11.88
CA GLY A 307 -7.11 -7.44 13.19
C GLY A 307 -7.04 -8.69 14.06
N GLU A 308 -7.22 -9.88 13.49
CA GLU A 308 -7.13 -11.16 14.19
C GLU A 308 -5.72 -11.46 14.71
N HIS A 309 -4.70 -11.13 13.91
CA HIS A 309 -3.29 -11.41 14.21
C HIS A 309 -2.54 -10.22 14.82
N GLY A 310 -3.17 -9.05 15.00
CA GLY A 310 -2.54 -7.87 15.55
C GLY A 310 -1.45 -7.27 14.63
N ILE A 311 -1.61 -7.40 13.30
CA ILE A 311 -0.60 -6.94 12.33
C ILE A 311 -0.85 -5.46 12.01
N THR A 312 0.16 -4.63 12.27
CA THR A 312 0.22 -3.21 11.88
C THR A 312 1.60 -2.89 11.31
N ALA A 313 1.73 -1.73 10.68
CA ALA A 313 3.03 -1.21 10.28
C ALA A 313 3.84 -0.75 11.50
N ASP A 314 5.17 -0.87 11.43
CA ASP A 314 6.05 -0.16 12.35
C ASP A 314 6.21 1.27 11.84
N ILE A 315 5.84 2.26 12.65
CA ILE A 315 5.66 3.64 12.20
C ILE A 315 6.53 4.65 12.99
N GLU A 316 6.86 5.74 12.32
CA GLU A 316 7.24 7.01 12.93
C GLU A 316 6.06 7.97 12.77
N LEU A 317 5.41 8.32 13.90
CA LEU A 317 4.28 9.27 13.91
C LEU A 317 4.83 10.69 13.91
N MET A 318 4.33 11.53 13.00
CA MET A 318 4.75 12.91 12.84
C MET A 318 3.54 13.86 12.80
N PRO A 319 3.65 15.11 13.26
CA PRO A 319 2.60 16.09 13.03
C PRO A 319 2.49 16.38 11.51
N SER A 320 1.31 16.74 11.02
CA SER A 320 1.12 16.98 9.58
C SER A 320 1.96 18.14 9.05
N THR A 321 2.31 19.09 9.91
CA THR A 321 3.24 20.18 9.58
C THR A 321 4.65 19.73 9.17
N ALA A 322 5.03 18.50 9.53
CA ALA A 322 6.32 17.91 9.16
C ALA A 322 6.26 17.08 7.85
N VAL A 323 5.18 17.18 7.07
CA VAL A 323 4.98 16.36 5.86
C VAL A 323 6.11 16.49 4.84
N ALA A 324 6.69 17.69 4.65
CA ALA A 324 7.82 17.91 3.75
C ALA A 324 9.08 17.16 4.23
N ASP A 325 9.39 17.22 5.53
CA ASP A 325 10.50 16.46 6.13
C ASP A 325 10.28 14.95 6.00
N ALA A 326 9.06 14.47 6.22
CA ALA A 326 8.71 13.06 6.03
C ALA A 326 8.98 12.58 4.58
N LEU A 327 8.59 13.37 3.57
CA LEU A 327 8.84 13.07 2.16
C LEU A 327 10.34 13.10 1.83
N ASP A 328 11.09 14.08 2.33
CA ASP A 328 12.53 14.17 2.12
C ASP A 328 13.30 13.01 2.78
N ARG A 329 12.92 12.63 3.99
CA ARG A 329 13.50 11.47 4.69
C ARG A 329 13.13 10.17 3.99
N LEU A 330 11.90 10.04 3.52
CA LEU A 330 11.44 8.88 2.74
C LEU A 330 12.27 8.70 1.46
N ASP A 331 12.53 9.79 0.74
CA ASP A 331 13.35 9.79 -0.49
C ASP A 331 14.79 9.28 -0.24
N ARG A 332 15.36 9.62 0.92
CA ARG A 332 16.68 9.13 1.34
C ARG A 332 16.67 7.73 1.96
N GLY A 333 15.49 7.12 2.11
CA GLY A 333 15.32 5.83 2.78
C GLY A 333 15.59 5.87 4.30
N ASP A 334 15.45 7.05 4.91
CA ASP A 334 15.67 7.30 6.34
C ASP A 334 14.35 7.15 7.11
N VAL A 335 13.83 5.92 7.16
CA VAL A 335 12.61 5.56 7.92
C VAL A 335 12.60 4.08 8.29
N ARG A 336 12.05 3.74 9.45
CA ARG A 336 11.80 2.37 9.92
C ARG A 336 10.40 2.22 10.53
N TYR A 337 9.37 1.81 9.71
CA TYR A 337 9.45 1.55 8.27
C TYR A 337 8.53 2.46 7.50
N ARG A 338 7.56 3.14 8.17
CA ARG A 338 6.57 4.02 7.55
C ARG A 338 6.43 5.32 8.33
N PHE A 339 6.37 6.44 7.65
CA PHE A 339 5.86 7.66 8.25
C PHE A 339 4.34 7.67 8.26
N VAL A 340 3.76 8.18 9.33
CA VAL A 340 2.33 8.46 9.45
C VAL A 340 2.16 9.88 9.97
N LEU A 341 1.30 10.65 9.33
CA LEU A 341 0.96 12.01 9.73
C LEU A 341 -0.23 11.97 10.68
N ASP A 342 -0.11 12.61 11.83
CA ASP A 342 -1.24 13.00 12.68
C ASP A 342 -1.83 14.29 12.09
N LEU A 343 -3.11 14.22 11.70
CA LEU A 343 -3.80 15.33 11.05
C LEU A 343 -4.64 16.18 12.03
N SER A 344 -4.51 15.94 13.31
CA SER A 344 -5.24 16.72 14.34
C SER A 344 -4.84 18.21 14.34
N ASP A 345 -3.66 18.54 13.85
CA ASP A 345 -3.14 19.91 13.70
C ASP A 345 -3.72 20.68 12.49
N LEU A 346 -4.62 20.06 11.72
CA LEU A 346 -5.35 20.69 10.61
C LEU A 346 -6.72 21.27 10.99
N ASP A 347 -7.15 21.12 12.24
CA ASP A 347 -8.38 21.73 12.77
C ASP A 347 -8.31 23.25 12.81
#